data_186f70238950075444098e649465feb6
#
_entry.id   186f70238950075444098e649465feb6
#
_cell.length_a   1.000
_cell.length_b   1.000
_cell.length_c   1.000
_cell.angle_alpha   90.00
_cell.angle_beta   90.00
_cell.angle_gamma   90.00
#
_symmetry.space_group_name_H-M   'P 1'
#
loop_
_entity.id
_entity.type
_entity.pdbx_description
1 polymer ?
#
loop_
_entity_poly.entity_id
_entity_poly.type
_entity_poly.pdbx_seq_one_letter_code
_entity_poly.pdbx_strand_id
1 'polypeptide(L)'
;MKKGIDVAKWNGMIDWGKVKTAGIEFAILKVINKQCREEDSFSRNYAGASAKGLSIGIYNYSYATSVEMAQNAARKVLQVLSGKKLQCHVWLDVEDKCQQGIGHKLIDIIKAYQKIIEAAGYEFGVYTGLYFYNTYLKPYAAELDCKFWIARYPSSANVVVSYDPPVSKKPAIRHALWGWQYSSTGSVPGITGNVDMDLYYGEAAVSYPILRKGSRSADVRILQQKLKDKGYHLSTDGIFGSKTDEAVRAFQADHGMTVDGVVGEKTWAELNK
;
A
#
# COMPACT_ATOMS: atom_id res chain seq x y z
N MET A 1 -6.66 -6.54 -14.27
CA MET A 1 -5.30 -6.64 -13.70
C MET A 1 -4.36 -5.96 -14.67
N LYS A 2 -3.55 -5.00 -14.22
CA LYS A 2 -2.62 -4.24 -15.08
C LYS A 2 -1.18 -4.62 -14.77
N LYS A 3 -0.33 -4.62 -15.79
CA LYS A 3 1.11 -4.84 -15.64
C LYS A 3 1.85 -3.51 -15.58
N GLY A 4 2.79 -3.41 -14.68
CA GLY A 4 3.61 -2.23 -14.45
C GLY A 4 5.05 -2.53 -14.11
N ILE A 5 5.78 -1.47 -13.93
CA ILE A 5 7.18 -1.49 -13.50
C ILE A 5 7.41 -0.42 -12.45
N ASP A 6 8.37 -0.62 -11.58
CA ASP A 6 8.92 0.49 -10.82
C ASP A 6 10.38 0.74 -11.19
N VAL A 7 10.77 2.00 -11.18
CA VAL A 7 12.06 2.42 -11.73
C VAL A 7 12.71 3.53 -10.92
N ALA A 8 14.04 3.49 -10.93
CA ALA A 8 14.92 4.49 -10.35
C ALA A 8 16.07 4.82 -11.33
N LYS A 9 17.03 5.61 -10.90
CA LYS A 9 18.21 5.97 -11.71
C LYS A 9 19.01 4.76 -12.23
N TRP A 10 18.92 3.63 -11.54
CA TRP A 10 19.65 2.40 -11.88
C TRP A 10 19.20 1.78 -13.20
N ASN A 11 17.97 2.09 -13.66
CA ASN A 11 17.42 1.62 -14.91
C ASN A 11 17.90 2.45 -16.13
N GLY A 12 18.78 3.44 -15.93
CA GLY A 12 19.42 4.20 -16.97
C GLY A 12 18.46 5.04 -17.83
N MET A 13 18.72 5.08 -19.13
CA MET A 13 17.85 5.72 -20.11
C MET A 13 16.77 4.74 -20.56
N ILE A 14 15.51 5.13 -20.44
CA ILE A 14 14.36 4.28 -20.75
C ILE A 14 13.71 4.76 -22.05
N ASP A 15 13.50 3.85 -22.99
CA ASP A 15 12.66 4.06 -24.17
C ASP A 15 11.19 3.76 -23.79
N TRP A 16 10.49 4.77 -23.30
CA TRP A 16 9.10 4.66 -22.86
C TRP A 16 8.13 4.26 -23.98
N GLY A 17 8.49 4.49 -25.24
CA GLY A 17 7.71 4.02 -26.38
C GLY A 17 7.73 2.49 -26.49
N LYS A 18 8.91 1.89 -26.39
CA LYS A 18 9.05 0.43 -26.38
C LYS A 18 8.43 -0.20 -25.12
N VAL A 19 8.58 0.43 -23.96
CA VAL A 19 7.96 0.00 -22.71
C VAL A 19 6.43 -0.08 -22.86
N LYS A 20 5.81 0.98 -23.40
CA LYS A 20 4.36 1.01 -23.64
C LYS A 20 3.92 -0.05 -24.64
N THR A 21 4.65 -0.18 -25.76
CA THR A 21 4.34 -1.18 -26.81
C THR A 21 4.48 -2.62 -26.30
N ALA A 22 5.37 -2.85 -25.33
CA ALA A 22 5.51 -4.16 -24.68
C ALA A 22 4.33 -4.55 -23.78
N GLY A 23 3.39 -3.66 -23.51
CA GLY A 23 2.19 -3.94 -22.72
C GLY A 23 2.26 -3.44 -21.27
N ILE A 24 3.24 -2.60 -20.93
CA ILE A 24 3.29 -1.95 -19.61
C ILE A 24 2.25 -0.81 -19.59
N GLU A 25 1.43 -0.79 -18.53
CA GLU A 25 0.31 0.13 -18.41
C GLU A 25 0.54 1.23 -17.37
N PHE A 26 1.39 0.95 -16.36
CA PHE A 26 1.73 1.93 -15.32
C PHE A 26 3.22 1.86 -14.95
N ALA A 27 3.71 2.95 -14.37
CA ALA A 27 5.07 3.04 -13.84
C ALA A 27 5.05 3.75 -12.47
N ILE A 28 5.77 3.18 -11.50
CA ILE A 28 6.00 3.79 -10.20
C ILE A 28 7.45 4.32 -10.18
N LEU A 29 7.61 5.63 -10.04
CA LEU A 29 8.90 6.29 -10.21
C LEU A 29 9.50 6.68 -8.86
N LYS A 30 10.77 6.39 -8.62
CA LYS A 30 11.47 6.91 -7.46
C LYS A 30 11.49 8.44 -7.51
N VAL A 31 11.04 9.11 -6.44
CA VAL A 31 10.84 10.57 -6.46
C VAL A 31 11.95 11.33 -5.77
N ILE A 32 12.47 10.84 -4.63
CA ILE A 32 13.58 11.45 -3.91
C ILE A 32 14.64 10.42 -3.54
N ASN A 33 15.87 10.89 -3.41
CA ASN A 33 17.03 10.09 -3.00
C ASN A 33 17.24 10.13 -1.47
N LYS A 34 18.25 9.42 -0.98
CA LYS A 34 18.60 9.34 0.46
C LYS A 34 18.88 10.71 1.11
N GLN A 35 19.34 11.69 0.35
CA GLN A 35 19.61 13.04 0.82
C GLN A 35 18.39 13.95 0.78
N CYS A 36 17.19 13.40 0.62
CA CYS A 36 15.94 14.16 0.44
C CYS A 36 16.01 15.19 -0.70
N ARG A 37 16.70 14.87 -1.81
CA ARG A 37 16.67 15.66 -3.06
C ARG A 37 15.90 14.90 -4.11
N GLU A 38 15.43 15.61 -5.14
CA GLU A 38 14.83 14.96 -6.31
C GLU A 38 15.78 13.87 -6.83
N GLU A 39 15.23 12.70 -7.14
CA GLU A 39 15.99 11.60 -7.71
C GLU A 39 16.40 11.94 -9.15
N ASP A 40 17.67 11.68 -9.50
CA ASP A 40 18.33 12.20 -10.72
C ASP A 40 17.57 11.85 -12.02
N SER A 41 16.85 10.74 -12.04
CA SER A 41 16.08 10.28 -13.21
C SER A 41 14.61 10.69 -13.19
N PHE A 42 14.11 11.23 -12.06
CA PHE A 42 12.67 11.39 -11.83
C PHE A 42 11.99 12.26 -12.90
N SER A 43 12.45 13.49 -13.08
CA SER A 43 11.81 14.43 -14.02
C SER A 43 11.82 13.90 -15.45
N ARG A 44 12.92 13.28 -15.89
CA ARG A 44 13.03 12.64 -17.20
C ARG A 44 12.06 11.48 -17.36
N ASN A 45 12.02 10.58 -16.37
CA ASN A 45 11.14 9.41 -16.40
C ASN A 45 9.66 9.82 -16.32
N TYR A 46 9.33 10.81 -15.50
CA TYR A 46 7.98 11.36 -15.42
C TYR A 46 7.51 11.91 -16.78
N ALA A 47 8.33 12.75 -17.42
CA ALA A 47 8.02 13.30 -18.73
C ALA A 47 7.87 12.22 -19.81
N GLY A 48 8.81 11.26 -19.85
CA GLY A 48 8.80 10.18 -20.83
C GLY A 48 7.61 9.24 -20.68
N ALA A 49 7.32 8.76 -19.47
CA ALA A 49 6.19 7.88 -19.19
C ALA A 49 4.85 8.60 -19.46
N SER A 50 4.73 9.85 -19.00
CA SER A 50 3.55 10.68 -19.23
C SER A 50 3.25 10.89 -20.71
N ALA A 51 4.27 11.22 -21.50
CA ALA A 51 4.14 11.43 -22.95
C ALA A 51 3.68 10.17 -23.70
N LYS A 52 3.84 8.98 -23.12
CA LYS A 52 3.38 7.70 -23.69
C LYS A 52 2.09 7.20 -23.07
N GLY A 53 1.43 8.00 -22.22
CA GLY A 53 0.14 7.67 -21.62
C GLY A 53 0.20 6.48 -20.66
N LEU A 54 1.30 6.30 -19.93
CA LEU A 54 1.34 5.38 -18.79
C LEU A 54 0.69 6.06 -17.58
N SER A 55 -0.01 5.28 -16.76
CA SER A 55 -0.44 5.75 -15.44
C SER A 55 0.78 5.86 -14.54
N ILE A 56 0.97 7.00 -13.88
CA ILE A 56 2.17 7.27 -13.08
C ILE A 56 1.82 7.33 -11.61
N GLY A 57 2.58 6.60 -10.80
CA GLY A 57 2.71 6.77 -9.36
C GLY A 57 4.16 7.08 -8.99
N ILE A 58 4.39 7.28 -7.71
CA ILE A 58 5.75 7.52 -7.22
C ILE A 58 6.03 6.71 -5.96
N TYR A 59 7.30 6.45 -5.69
CA TYR A 59 7.71 5.94 -4.40
C TYR A 59 8.87 6.74 -3.78
N ASN A 60 8.84 6.79 -2.46
CA ASN A 60 9.91 7.31 -1.62
C ASN A 60 10.47 6.18 -0.74
N TYR A 61 11.70 5.74 -1.00
CA TYR A 61 12.40 4.80 -0.11
C TYR A 61 12.70 5.49 1.22
N SER A 62 12.11 5.01 2.30
CA SER A 62 12.12 5.66 3.59
C SER A 62 13.33 5.27 4.44
N TYR A 63 14.09 6.26 4.87
CA TYR A 63 15.11 6.13 5.92
C TYR A 63 14.65 6.76 7.25
N ALA A 64 13.37 7.11 7.37
CA ALA A 64 12.86 7.82 8.53
C ALA A 64 12.83 6.92 9.78
N THR A 65 13.46 7.37 10.84
CA THR A 65 13.42 6.77 12.18
C THR A 65 12.74 7.68 13.20
N SER A 66 12.19 8.82 12.73
CA SER A 66 11.38 9.75 13.53
C SER A 66 10.24 10.33 12.70
N VAL A 67 9.20 10.80 13.39
CA VAL A 67 8.06 11.52 12.79
C VAL A 67 8.53 12.75 12.02
N GLU A 68 9.48 13.50 12.57
CA GLU A 68 10.03 14.69 11.91
C GLU A 68 10.70 14.36 10.57
N MET A 69 11.52 13.29 10.52
CA MET A 69 12.15 12.83 9.28
C MET A 69 11.12 12.47 8.23
N ALA A 70 10.04 11.77 8.63
CA ALA A 70 8.97 11.39 7.72
C ALA A 70 8.23 12.62 7.18
N GLN A 71 7.92 13.58 8.04
CA GLN A 71 7.27 14.84 7.66
C GLN A 71 8.13 15.66 6.69
N ASN A 72 9.43 15.73 6.92
CA ASN A 72 10.37 16.43 6.04
C ASN A 72 10.46 15.76 4.67
N ALA A 73 10.52 14.43 4.64
CA ALA A 73 10.49 13.66 3.38
C ALA A 73 9.16 13.88 2.61
N ALA A 74 8.02 13.83 3.30
CA ALA A 74 6.71 14.08 2.68
C ALA A 74 6.62 15.49 2.06
N ARG A 75 7.04 16.53 2.80
CA ARG A 75 7.07 17.90 2.27
C ARG A 75 7.98 18.03 1.05
N LYS A 76 9.14 17.35 1.07
CA LYS A 76 10.05 17.32 -0.09
C LYS A 76 9.43 16.65 -1.30
N VAL A 77 8.74 15.54 -1.10
CA VAL A 77 8.00 14.85 -2.17
C VAL A 77 6.97 15.81 -2.78
N LEU A 78 6.17 16.50 -1.98
CA LEU A 78 5.19 17.46 -2.48
C LEU A 78 5.83 18.62 -3.26
N GLN A 79 7.01 19.10 -2.85
CA GLN A 79 7.76 20.10 -3.63
C GLN A 79 8.15 19.58 -5.02
N VAL A 80 8.64 18.34 -5.11
CA VAL A 80 9.03 17.71 -6.38
C VAL A 80 7.80 17.45 -7.27
N LEU A 81 6.65 17.13 -6.66
CA LEU A 81 5.39 16.88 -7.37
C LEU A 81 4.67 18.16 -7.81
N SER A 82 5.15 19.35 -7.45
CA SER A 82 4.50 20.60 -7.83
C SER A 82 4.27 20.67 -9.36
N GLY A 83 3.01 20.90 -9.74
CA GLY A 83 2.58 20.93 -11.14
C GLY A 83 2.49 19.57 -11.85
N LYS A 84 2.74 18.46 -11.15
CA LYS A 84 2.67 17.11 -11.73
C LYS A 84 1.39 16.38 -11.28
N LYS A 85 0.77 15.62 -12.18
CA LYS A 85 -0.41 14.79 -11.90
C LYS A 85 0.00 13.33 -11.77
N LEU A 86 -0.56 12.64 -10.79
CA LEU A 86 -0.42 11.21 -10.61
C LEU A 86 -1.77 10.53 -10.88
N GLN A 87 -1.73 9.35 -11.48
CA GLN A 87 -2.88 8.46 -11.69
C GLN A 87 -2.84 7.25 -10.76
N CYS A 88 -1.69 7.04 -10.10
CA CYS A 88 -1.47 6.03 -9.08
C CYS A 88 -1.01 6.72 -7.78
N HIS A 89 -0.85 5.92 -6.73
CA HIS A 89 -0.55 6.38 -5.37
C HIS A 89 0.84 7.01 -5.21
N VAL A 90 1.00 7.75 -4.13
CA VAL A 90 2.29 8.06 -3.50
C VAL A 90 2.61 6.94 -2.50
N TRP A 91 3.66 6.19 -2.78
CA TRP A 91 4.07 5.05 -1.97
C TRP A 91 5.20 5.43 -1.01
N LEU A 92 5.01 5.12 0.27
CA LEU A 92 6.12 5.11 1.23
C LEU A 92 6.69 3.70 1.26
N ASP A 93 7.92 3.56 0.82
CA ASP A 93 8.66 2.31 0.80
C ASP A 93 9.34 2.11 2.15
N VAL A 94 8.87 1.11 2.90
CA VAL A 94 9.21 0.85 4.31
C VAL A 94 9.82 -0.54 4.41
N GLU A 95 11.15 -0.61 4.33
CA GLU A 95 11.89 -1.88 4.39
C GLU A 95 13.36 -1.72 4.82
N ASP A 96 13.81 -0.50 5.07
CA ASP A 96 15.22 -0.25 5.42
C ASP A 96 15.57 -0.84 6.78
N LYS A 97 16.83 -1.26 6.90
CA LYS A 97 17.38 -1.85 8.15
C LYS A 97 17.24 -0.91 9.35
N CYS A 98 17.31 0.41 9.13
CA CYS A 98 17.15 1.38 10.22
C CYS A 98 15.73 1.41 10.82
N GLN A 99 14.75 0.82 10.12
CA GLN A 99 13.36 0.74 10.57
C GLN A 99 13.01 -0.62 11.22
N GLN A 100 13.94 -1.55 11.21
CA GLN A 100 13.75 -2.84 11.86
C GLN A 100 13.77 -2.68 13.38
N GLY A 101 12.80 -3.29 14.06
CA GLY A 101 12.76 -3.35 15.53
C GLY A 101 12.41 -2.04 16.25
N ILE A 102 12.02 -0.96 15.53
CA ILE A 102 11.57 0.29 16.19
C ILE A 102 10.12 0.22 16.70
N GLY A 103 9.46 -0.93 16.51
CA GLY A 103 8.15 -1.23 17.10
C GLY A 103 7.05 -0.30 16.61
N HIS A 104 6.13 0.06 17.52
CA HIS A 104 4.98 0.91 17.22
C HIS A 104 5.35 2.29 16.65
N LYS A 105 6.54 2.81 16.97
CA LYS A 105 7.03 4.08 16.42
C LYS A 105 7.04 4.11 14.88
N LEU A 106 7.18 2.94 14.23
CA LEU A 106 7.10 2.85 12.77
C LEU A 106 5.72 3.25 12.25
N ILE A 107 4.68 2.94 12.99
CA ILE A 107 3.30 3.31 12.65
C ILE A 107 3.10 4.83 12.73
N ASP A 108 3.65 5.47 13.76
CA ASP A 108 3.59 6.92 13.91
C ASP A 108 4.32 7.63 12.76
N ILE A 109 5.46 7.08 12.33
CA ILE A 109 6.25 7.57 11.19
C ILE A 109 5.43 7.47 9.90
N ILE A 110 4.79 6.33 9.63
CA ILE A 110 3.96 6.10 8.44
C ILE A 110 2.75 7.06 8.45
N LYS A 111 2.03 7.14 9.56
CA LYS A 111 0.85 8.04 9.70
C LYS A 111 1.22 9.50 9.52
N ALA A 112 2.38 9.92 10.02
CA ALA A 112 2.83 11.30 9.89
C ALA A 112 3.14 11.68 8.42
N TYR A 113 3.70 10.74 7.65
CA TYR A 113 3.92 10.90 6.22
C TYR A 113 2.58 10.91 5.46
N GLN A 114 1.72 9.90 5.71
CA GLN A 114 0.38 9.77 5.13
C GLN A 114 -0.43 11.05 5.26
N LYS A 115 -0.54 11.59 6.48
CA LYS A 115 -1.29 12.81 6.77
C LYS A 115 -0.91 13.99 5.86
N ILE A 116 0.37 14.17 5.56
CA ILE A 116 0.85 15.26 4.72
C ILE A 116 0.51 15.01 3.24
N ILE A 117 0.68 13.78 2.78
CA ILE A 117 0.41 13.40 1.38
C ILE A 117 -1.09 13.51 1.07
N GLU A 118 -1.94 12.96 1.95
CA GLU A 118 -3.40 12.99 1.76
C GLU A 118 -3.98 14.40 1.90
N ALA A 119 -3.45 15.21 2.80
CA ALA A 119 -3.84 16.64 2.92
C ALA A 119 -3.54 17.42 1.65
N ALA A 120 -2.61 16.98 0.82
CA ALA A 120 -2.29 17.57 -0.48
C ALA A 120 -3.13 16.96 -1.64
N GLY A 121 -4.07 16.06 -1.34
CA GLY A 121 -5.00 15.46 -2.32
C GLY A 121 -4.44 14.26 -3.08
N TYR A 122 -3.32 13.67 -2.63
CA TYR A 122 -2.78 12.46 -3.24
C TYR A 122 -3.25 11.20 -2.47
N GLU A 123 -3.53 10.14 -3.20
CA GLU A 123 -3.74 8.82 -2.60
C GLU A 123 -2.42 8.28 -2.05
N PHE A 124 -2.48 7.70 -0.85
CA PHE A 124 -1.33 7.17 -0.14
C PHE A 124 -1.37 5.64 -0.04
N GLY A 125 -0.18 5.02 -0.03
CA GLY A 125 -0.01 3.61 0.26
C GLY A 125 1.38 3.30 0.81
N VAL A 126 1.52 2.09 1.34
CA VAL A 126 2.79 1.55 1.84
C VAL A 126 3.27 0.44 0.91
N TYR A 127 4.51 0.58 0.43
CA TYR A 127 5.24 -0.54 -0.17
C TYR A 127 6.16 -1.17 0.87
N THR A 128 6.24 -2.49 0.84
CA THR A 128 7.18 -3.25 1.67
C THR A 128 7.33 -4.69 1.18
N GLY A 129 8.44 -5.34 1.52
CA GLY A 129 8.60 -6.78 1.33
C GLY A 129 7.67 -7.60 2.26
N LEU A 130 7.18 -8.74 1.78
CA LEU A 130 6.28 -9.61 2.58
C LEU A 130 6.92 -10.06 3.90
N TYR A 131 8.22 -10.29 3.93
CA TYR A 131 8.95 -10.61 5.16
C TYR A 131 8.91 -9.44 6.15
N PHE A 132 9.22 -8.23 5.69
CA PHE A 132 9.21 -7.03 6.54
C PHE A 132 7.80 -6.75 7.07
N TYR A 133 6.78 -6.86 6.22
CA TYR A 133 5.39 -6.76 6.64
C TYR A 133 5.05 -7.73 7.76
N ASN A 134 5.34 -9.02 7.58
CA ASN A 134 4.98 -10.05 8.57
C ASN A 134 5.73 -9.89 9.89
N THR A 135 6.97 -9.40 9.84
CA THR A 135 7.86 -9.32 11.01
C THR A 135 7.65 -8.01 11.79
N TYR A 136 7.55 -6.87 11.11
CA TYR A 136 7.63 -5.57 11.76
C TYR A 136 6.33 -4.74 11.67
N LEU A 137 5.53 -4.90 10.63
CA LEU A 137 4.30 -4.12 10.46
C LEU A 137 3.04 -4.85 10.95
N LYS A 138 2.93 -6.14 10.68
CA LYS A 138 1.73 -6.93 10.97
C LYS A 138 1.20 -6.81 12.41
N PRO A 139 2.03 -6.75 13.47
CA PRO A 139 1.55 -6.59 14.84
C PRO A 139 0.73 -5.31 15.06
N TYR A 140 1.02 -4.27 14.30
CA TYR A 140 0.44 -2.94 14.43
C TYR A 140 -0.34 -2.49 13.18
N ALA A 141 -0.32 -3.28 12.13
CA ALA A 141 -0.85 -2.90 10.82
C ALA A 141 -2.34 -2.56 10.84
N ALA A 142 -3.07 -3.07 11.83
CA ALA A 142 -4.47 -2.73 12.10
C ALA A 142 -4.74 -1.23 12.28
N GLU A 143 -3.71 -0.48 12.64
CA GLU A 143 -3.77 0.95 12.86
C GLU A 143 -3.50 1.79 11.60
N LEU A 144 -3.10 1.13 10.51
CA LEU A 144 -2.86 1.77 9.21
C LEU A 144 -4.11 1.64 8.35
N ASP A 145 -4.71 2.78 8.01
CA ASP A 145 -5.80 2.86 7.04
C ASP A 145 -5.22 3.31 5.70
N CYS A 146 -4.57 2.38 5.00
CA CYS A 146 -3.97 2.63 3.69
C CYS A 146 -3.87 1.35 2.88
N LYS A 147 -3.62 1.50 1.58
CA LYS A 147 -3.39 0.39 0.65
C LYS A 147 -1.95 -0.10 0.74
N PHE A 148 -1.75 -1.37 0.36
CA PHE A 148 -0.43 -1.98 0.37
C PHE A 148 -0.02 -2.47 -1.02
N TRP A 149 1.23 -2.22 -1.36
CA TRP A 149 1.95 -2.79 -2.48
C TRP A 149 3.06 -3.67 -1.91
N ILE A 150 2.99 -4.98 -2.14
CA ILE A 150 3.84 -5.97 -1.45
C ILE A 150 4.78 -6.65 -2.43
N ALA A 151 6.07 -6.66 -2.08
CA ALA A 151 7.05 -7.47 -2.78
C ALA A 151 7.08 -8.91 -2.26
N ARG A 152 6.94 -9.84 -3.19
CA ARG A 152 7.17 -11.27 -2.99
C ARG A 152 7.55 -11.89 -4.31
N TYR A 153 8.74 -12.43 -4.42
CA TYR A 153 9.26 -13.01 -5.65
C TYR A 153 9.06 -14.51 -5.68
N PRO A 154 8.15 -15.05 -6.53
CA PRO A 154 7.91 -16.48 -6.64
C PRO A 154 9.04 -17.21 -7.37
N SER A 155 9.88 -16.50 -8.12
CA SER A 155 11.04 -17.01 -8.84
C SER A 155 12.18 -16.02 -8.78
N SER A 156 13.40 -16.51 -8.80
CA SER A 156 14.63 -15.71 -9.01
C SER A 156 15.07 -15.65 -10.48
N ALA A 157 14.38 -16.38 -11.35
CA ALA A 157 14.69 -16.34 -12.79
C ALA A 157 14.23 -15.01 -13.43
N ASN A 158 14.90 -14.64 -14.52
CA ASN A 158 14.46 -13.51 -15.32
C ASN A 158 13.07 -13.74 -15.87
N VAL A 159 12.19 -12.76 -15.72
CA VAL A 159 10.84 -12.80 -16.24
C VAL A 159 10.66 -11.78 -17.37
N VAL A 160 9.79 -12.09 -18.31
CA VAL A 160 9.41 -11.19 -19.40
C VAL A 160 7.99 -10.64 -19.18
N VAL A 161 7.60 -9.62 -19.94
CA VAL A 161 6.30 -8.95 -19.76
C VAL A 161 5.11 -9.93 -19.89
N SER A 162 5.23 -10.97 -20.71
CA SER A 162 4.18 -11.99 -20.87
C SER A 162 4.07 -12.97 -19.69
N TYR A 163 5.06 -13.01 -18.79
CA TYR A 163 4.99 -13.87 -17.60
C TYR A 163 3.88 -13.44 -16.66
N ASP A 164 3.08 -14.41 -16.23
CA ASP A 164 2.07 -14.24 -15.19
C ASP A 164 2.47 -15.06 -13.95
N PRO A 165 2.74 -14.42 -12.82
CA PRO A 165 3.15 -15.13 -11.62
C PRO A 165 1.99 -16.00 -11.09
N PRO A 166 2.28 -17.21 -10.57
CA PRO A 166 1.25 -18.11 -10.04
C PRO A 166 0.42 -17.45 -8.95
N VAL A 167 -0.92 -17.45 -9.10
CA VAL A 167 -1.86 -16.84 -8.14
C VAL A 167 -1.68 -17.41 -6.72
N SER A 168 -1.29 -18.68 -6.59
CA SER A 168 -0.97 -19.32 -5.30
C SER A 168 0.22 -18.66 -4.56
N LYS A 169 1.02 -17.87 -5.25
CA LYS A 169 2.14 -17.12 -4.69
C LYS A 169 1.82 -15.65 -4.41
N LYS A 170 0.60 -15.18 -4.76
CA LYS A 170 0.16 -13.83 -4.43
C LYS A 170 0.30 -13.58 -2.93
N PRO A 171 0.82 -12.41 -2.50
CA PRO A 171 0.88 -12.06 -1.10
C PRO A 171 -0.50 -12.07 -0.46
N ALA A 172 -0.63 -12.76 0.68
CA ALA A 172 -1.82 -12.72 1.50
C ALA A 172 -1.51 -11.86 2.74
N ILE A 173 -2.10 -10.68 2.78
CA ILE A 173 -2.01 -9.76 3.91
C ILE A 173 -3.42 -9.37 4.37
N ARG A 174 -3.51 -8.75 5.54
CA ARG A 174 -4.78 -8.31 6.11
C ARG A 174 -5.43 -7.15 5.34
N HIS A 175 -4.61 -6.25 4.80
CA HIS A 175 -5.07 -5.03 4.13
C HIS A 175 -5.45 -5.25 2.67
N ALA A 176 -6.09 -4.25 2.07
CA ALA A 176 -6.29 -4.22 0.64
C ALA A 176 -4.92 -4.24 -0.07
N LEU A 177 -4.68 -5.31 -0.80
CA LEU A 177 -3.51 -5.41 -1.65
C LEU A 177 -3.77 -4.65 -2.94
N TRP A 178 -3.17 -3.46 -3.06
CA TRP A 178 -3.23 -2.67 -4.28
C TRP A 178 -2.44 -3.33 -5.40
N GLY A 179 -1.22 -3.79 -5.09
CA GLY A 179 -0.32 -4.36 -6.06
C GLY A 179 0.64 -5.40 -5.49
N TRP A 180 1.25 -6.13 -6.38
CA TRP A 180 2.24 -7.14 -6.11
C TRP A 180 3.47 -6.91 -6.99
N GLN A 181 4.61 -6.56 -6.37
CA GLN A 181 5.90 -6.62 -7.04
C GLN A 181 6.36 -8.09 -7.02
N TYR A 182 6.29 -8.72 -8.19
CA TYR A 182 6.49 -10.17 -8.30
C TYR A 182 7.86 -10.58 -8.82
N SER A 183 8.67 -9.64 -9.28
CA SER A 183 10.05 -9.90 -9.70
C SER A 183 10.90 -8.63 -9.61
N SER A 184 12.18 -8.81 -9.30
CA SER A 184 13.23 -7.79 -9.40
C SER A 184 14.22 -8.06 -10.55
N THR A 185 13.89 -9.04 -11.39
CA THR A 185 14.73 -9.47 -12.51
C THR A 185 13.95 -9.50 -13.82
N GLY A 186 13.05 -8.53 -13.99
CA GLY A 186 12.26 -8.40 -15.21
C GLY A 186 13.06 -7.91 -16.41
N SER A 187 12.72 -8.40 -17.59
CA SER A 187 13.23 -7.91 -18.87
C SER A 187 12.10 -7.25 -19.65
N VAL A 188 12.21 -5.95 -19.89
CA VAL A 188 11.21 -5.14 -20.59
C VAL A 188 11.85 -4.43 -21.77
N PRO A 189 11.31 -4.58 -23.00
CA PRO A 189 11.80 -3.85 -24.17
C PRO A 189 11.84 -2.33 -23.89
N GLY A 190 12.98 -1.71 -24.12
CA GLY A 190 13.20 -0.29 -23.84
C GLY A 190 13.92 0.01 -22.54
N ILE A 191 14.22 -1.01 -21.73
CA ILE A 191 15.03 -0.91 -20.52
C ILE A 191 16.25 -1.82 -20.66
N THR A 192 17.42 -1.32 -20.32
CA THR A 192 18.65 -2.10 -20.30
C THR A 192 18.87 -2.69 -18.91
N GLY A 193 19.08 -4.00 -18.83
CA GLY A 193 19.22 -4.72 -17.56
C GLY A 193 17.88 -5.09 -16.92
N ASN A 194 17.94 -5.38 -15.64
CA ASN A 194 16.77 -5.81 -14.86
C ASN A 194 15.89 -4.62 -14.47
N VAL A 195 14.60 -4.89 -14.36
CA VAL A 195 13.61 -3.95 -13.84
C VAL A 195 12.60 -4.68 -12.97
N ASP A 196 12.09 -4.00 -11.96
CA ASP A 196 11.07 -4.52 -11.08
C ASP A 196 9.73 -4.61 -11.80
N MET A 197 9.05 -5.74 -11.63
CA MET A 197 7.80 -6.07 -12.34
C MET A 197 6.63 -6.14 -11.38
N ASP A 198 5.55 -5.46 -11.74
CA ASP A 198 4.40 -5.24 -10.88
C ASP A 198 3.08 -5.69 -11.51
N LEU A 199 2.17 -6.12 -10.65
CA LEU A 199 0.77 -6.30 -10.96
C LEU A 199 -0.09 -5.37 -10.11
N TYR A 200 -1.02 -4.67 -10.77
CA TYR A 200 -2.07 -3.91 -10.11
C TYR A 200 -3.40 -4.65 -10.21
N TYR A 201 -4.09 -4.78 -9.09
CA TYR A 201 -5.34 -5.53 -8.98
C TYR A 201 -6.60 -4.68 -9.10
N GLY A 202 -6.47 -3.36 -9.24
CA GLY A 202 -7.59 -2.45 -9.13
C GLY A 202 -7.91 -2.16 -7.65
N GLU A 203 -9.03 -1.52 -7.41
CA GLU A 203 -9.57 -1.42 -6.06
C GLU A 203 -10.07 -2.81 -5.65
N ALA A 204 -9.18 -3.63 -5.12
CA ALA A 204 -9.58 -4.87 -4.50
C ALA A 204 -10.45 -4.50 -3.30
N ALA A 205 -11.66 -5.02 -3.23
CA ALA A 205 -12.46 -4.95 -2.03
C ALA A 205 -11.59 -5.41 -0.86
N VAL A 206 -11.53 -4.61 0.19
CA VAL A 206 -10.78 -4.94 1.40
C VAL A 206 -11.33 -6.26 1.91
N SER A 207 -10.53 -7.32 1.89
CA SER A 207 -10.95 -8.60 2.45
C SER A 207 -10.84 -8.53 3.97
N TYR A 208 -11.87 -8.02 4.60
CA TYR A 208 -11.94 -8.03 6.06
C TYR A 208 -12.20 -9.45 6.56
N PRO A 209 -11.56 -9.85 7.67
CA PRO A 209 -11.84 -11.15 8.26
C PRO A 209 -13.28 -11.22 8.74
N ILE A 210 -13.89 -12.39 8.59
CA ILE A 210 -15.20 -12.64 9.20
C ILE A 210 -15.00 -12.73 10.70
N LEU A 211 -15.66 -11.80 11.44
CA LEU A 211 -15.65 -11.80 12.90
C LEU A 211 -17.03 -12.16 13.44
N ARG A 212 -17.03 -12.91 14.54
CA ARG A 212 -18.25 -13.35 15.22
C ARG A 212 -17.94 -13.61 16.69
N LYS A 213 -18.97 -13.79 17.50
CA LYS A 213 -18.82 -14.15 18.91
C LYS A 213 -17.82 -15.29 19.09
N GLY A 214 -16.85 -15.07 19.97
CA GLY A 214 -15.70 -15.96 20.21
C GLY A 214 -14.41 -15.56 19.48
N SER A 215 -14.46 -14.72 18.46
CA SER A 215 -13.25 -14.20 17.79
C SER A 215 -12.38 -13.42 18.77
N ARG A 216 -11.04 -13.59 18.67
CA ARG A 216 -10.05 -12.87 19.50
C ARG A 216 -8.91 -12.45 18.60
N SER A 217 -8.75 -11.15 18.36
CA SER A 217 -7.69 -10.64 17.48
C SER A 217 -7.60 -9.11 17.56
N ALA A 218 -6.57 -8.55 16.94
CA ALA A 218 -6.48 -7.11 16.70
C ALA A 218 -7.65 -6.59 15.83
N ASP A 219 -8.22 -7.43 14.94
CA ASP A 219 -9.39 -7.08 14.13
C ASP A 219 -10.64 -6.83 14.98
N VAL A 220 -10.79 -7.60 16.07
CA VAL A 220 -11.87 -7.37 17.00
C VAL A 220 -11.72 -6.02 17.69
N ARG A 221 -10.50 -5.59 18.04
CA ARG A 221 -10.26 -4.25 18.61
C ARG A 221 -10.65 -3.14 17.62
N ILE A 222 -10.33 -3.31 16.36
CA ILE A 222 -10.72 -2.34 15.32
C ILE A 222 -12.23 -2.27 15.20
N LEU A 223 -12.90 -3.42 15.11
CA LEU A 223 -14.34 -3.49 15.10
C LEU A 223 -14.94 -2.74 16.29
N GLN A 224 -14.45 -3.05 17.49
CA GLN A 224 -14.90 -2.41 18.73
C GLN A 224 -14.67 -0.89 18.70
N GLN A 225 -13.50 -0.44 18.21
CA GLN A 225 -13.23 0.99 18.09
C GLN A 225 -14.18 1.66 17.09
N LYS A 226 -14.37 1.07 15.91
CA LYS A 226 -15.31 1.62 14.90
C LYS A 226 -16.75 1.67 15.41
N LEU A 227 -17.21 0.65 16.12
CA LEU A 227 -18.52 0.68 16.76
C LEU A 227 -18.62 1.79 17.82
N LYS A 228 -17.56 1.97 18.62
CA LYS A 228 -17.49 3.04 19.60
C LYS A 228 -17.51 4.43 18.96
N ASP A 229 -16.78 4.62 17.87
CA ASP A 229 -16.75 5.89 17.10
C ASP A 229 -18.12 6.22 16.51
N LYS A 230 -18.96 5.19 16.27
CA LYS A 230 -20.36 5.33 15.83
C LYS A 230 -21.37 5.39 16.99
N GLY A 231 -20.89 5.51 18.23
CA GLY A 231 -21.74 5.72 19.42
C GLY A 231 -22.16 4.47 20.17
N TYR A 232 -21.69 3.28 19.80
CA TYR A 232 -22.00 2.07 20.55
C TYR A 232 -21.06 1.92 21.77
N HIS A 233 -21.63 1.64 22.95
CA HIS A 233 -20.88 1.59 24.20
C HIS A 233 -20.31 0.19 24.48
N LEU A 234 -19.01 0.00 24.22
CA LEU A 234 -18.29 -1.25 24.50
C LEU A 234 -16.80 -0.99 24.75
N SER A 235 -16.11 -1.94 25.35
CA SER A 235 -14.66 -1.91 25.54
C SER A 235 -13.92 -2.40 24.29
N THR A 236 -12.70 -1.88 24.08
CA THR A 236 -11.81 -2.25 22.96
C THR A 236 -10.76 -3.26 23.43
N ASP A 237 -11.20 -4.41 23.93
CA ASP A 237 -10.34 -5.43 24.54
C ASP A 237 -9.81 -6.48 23.54
N GLY A 238 -10.33 -6.49 22.31
CA GLY A 238 -9.96 -7.46 21.29
C GLY A 238 -10.66 -8.82 21.42
N ILE A 239 -11.71 -8.90 22.25
CA ILE A 239 -12.49 -10.10 22.49
C ILE A 239 -13.93 -9.87 22.00
N PHE A 240 -14.37 -10.61 21.00
CA PHE A 240 -15.75 -10.57 20.52
C PHE A 240 -16.65 -11.32 21.52
N GLY A 241 -16.92 -10.69 22.65
CA GLY A 241 -17.81 -11.19 23.68
C GLY A 241 -19.27 -10.81 23.43
N SER A 242 -20.16 -11.04 24.45
CA SER A 242 -21.58 -10.72 24.33
C SER A 242 -21.85 -9.25 24.06
N LYS A 243 -21.12 -8.33 24.70
CA LYS A 243 -21.26 -6.88 24.46
C LYS A 243 -20.89 -6.46 23.05
N THR A 244 -19.86 -7.10 22.47
CA THR A 244 -19.50 -6.84 21.08
C THR A 244 -20.57 -7.40 20.13
N ASP A 245 -21.11 -8.60 20.41
CA ASP A 245 -22.20 -9.19 19.61
C ASP A 245 -23.47 -8.32 19.65
N GLU A 246 -23.85 -7.84 20.82
CA GLU A 246 -24.97 -6.91 21.00
C GLU A 246 -24.78 -5.61 20.20
N ALA A 247 -23.59 -5.00 20.28
CA ALA A 247 -23.28 -3.79 19.54
C ALA A 247 -23.27 -4.01 18.00
N VAL A 248 -22.77 -5.16 17.54
CA VAL A 248 -22.80 -5.53 16.11
C VAL A 248 -24.24 -5.71 15.63
N ARG A 249 -25.07 -6.42 16.38
CA ARG A 249 -26.49 -6.61 16.01
C ARG A 249 -27.28 -5.30 16.03
N ALA A 250 -27.03 -4.43 17.01
CA ALA A 250 -27.62 -3.10 17.03
C ALA A 250 -27.19 -2.29 15.80
N PHE A 251 -25.89 -2.27 15.50
CA PHE A 251 -25.37 -1.62 14.30
C PHE A 251 -26.02 -2.15 13.01
N GLN A 252 -26.12 -3.47 12.87
CA GLN A 252 -26.78 -4.10 11.73
C GLN A 252 -28.25 -3.69 11.60
N ALA A 253 -28.99 -3.66 12.72
CA ALA A 253 -30.39 -3.22 12.74
C ALA A 253 -30.55 -1.75 12.34
N ASP A 254 -29.72 -0.86 12.92
CA ASP A 254 -29.78 0.58 12.69
C ASP A 254 -29.47 0.95 11.23
N HIS A 255 -28.73 0.08 10.52
CA HIS A 255 -28.34 0.27 9.12
C HIS A 255 -29.12 -0.63 8.13
N GLY A 256 -30.24 -1.24 8.57
CA GLY A 256 -31.11 -2.04 7.71
C GLY A 256 -30.46 -3.32 7.15
N MET A 257 -29.49 -3.85 7.85
CA MET A 257 -28.75 -5.05 7.45
C MET A 257 -29.39 -6.32 8.05
N THR A 258 -28.97 -7.50 7.55
CA THR A 258 -29.31 -8.76 8.23
C THR A 258 -28.67 -8.80 9.61
N VAL A 259 -29.50 -8.98 10.65
CA VAL A 259 -29.06 -8.97 12.06
C VAL A 259 -28.61 -10.38 12.48
N ASP A 260 -27.42 -10.78 12.01
CA ASP A 260 -26.86 -12.11 12.26
C ASP A 260 -25.71 -12.13 13.29
N GLY A 261 -25.23 -10.94 13.72
CA GLY A 261 -24.09 -10.80 14.62
C GLY A 261 -22.75 -11.19 13.99
N VAL A 262 -22.73 -11.37 12.67
CA VAL A 262 -21.50 -11.71 11.91
C VAL A 262 -21.01 -10.47 11.16
N VAL A 263 -19.78 -10.10 11.43
CA VAL A 263 -19.13 -8.98 10.72
C VAL A 263 -18.41 -9.53 9.50
N GLY A 264 -19.14 -9.60 8.39
CA GLY A 264 -18.63 -9.94 7.07
C GLY A 264 -18.39 -8.69 6.21
N GLU A 265 -18.13 -8.89 4.92
CA GLU A 265 -17.81 -7.84 3.96
C GLU A 265 -18.81 -6.67 3.98
N LYS A 266 -20.12 -6.96 3.98
CA LYS A 266 -21.17 -5.93 4.00
C LYS A 266 -21.15 -5.11 5.28
N THR A 267 -20.98 -5.75 6.43
CA THR A 267 -20.95 -5.08 7.72
C THR A 267 -19.70 -4.21 7.85
N TRP A 268 -18.55 -4.70 7.38
CA TRP A 268 -17.33 -3.90 7.34
C TRP A 268 -17.44 -2.69 6.40
N ALA A 269 -18.02 -2.88 5.22
CA ALA A 269 -18.23 -1.78 4.27
C ALA A 269 -19.08 -0.66 4.88
N GLU A 270 -20.12 -1.00 5.63
CA GLU A 270 -20.98 -0.03 6.33
C GLU A 270 -20.28 0.66 7.50
N LEU A 271 -19.49 -0.09 8.27
CA LEU A 271 -18.66 0.46 9.36
C LEU A 271 -17.59 1.45 8.87
N ASN A 272 -17.23 1.41 7.62
CA ASN A 272 -16.19 2.26 7.03
C ASN A 272 -16.71 3.53 6.34
N LYS A 273 -18.03 3.69 6.26
CA LYS A 273 -18.67 4.95 5.83
C LYS A 273 -18.65 5.98 6.96
#